data_05d66d9d4d7b19d2450d617f8f4b2967
#
_entry.id   05d66d9d4d7b19d2450d617f8f4b2967
#
_cell.length_a   1.000
_cell.length_b   1.000
_cell.length_c   1.000
_cell.angle_alpha   90.00
_cell.angle_beta   90.00
_cell.angle_gamma   90.00
#
_symmetry.space_group_name_H-M   'P 1'
#
loop_
_entity.id
_entity.type
_entity.pdbx_description
1 polymer ?
#
loop_
_entity_poly.entity_id
_entity_poly.type
_entity_poly.pdbx_seq_one_letter_code
_entity_poly.pdbx_strand_id
1 'polypeptide(L)'
;MSQEDVVRGREAQTIIESEVFKTAYLEMREALLREWVDTNPKETEKREDLYRLVRLLPEFHKQLTIIIEKGQMENLKLGGK
;
A
#
# COMPACT_ATOMS: atom_id res chain seq x y z
N MET A 1 3.10 18.35 12.20
CA MET A 1 2.06 19.28 12.65
C MET A 1 0.69 18.68 12.42
N SER A 2 -0.22 18.96 13.34
CA SER A 2 -1.58 18.38 13.33
C SER A 2 -2.34 18.64 12.04
N GLN A 3 -2.30 19.89 11.57
CA GLN A 3 -2.99 20.25 10.33
C GLN A 3 -2.44 19.53 9.13
N GLU A 4 -1.13 19.36 9.08
CA GLU A 4 -0.49 18.61 8.01
C GLU A 4 -0.90 17.15 8.00
N ASP A 5 -1.06 16.57 9.19
CA ASP A 5 -1.48 15.16 9.29
C ASP A 5 -2.90 14.98 8.79
N VAL A 6 -3.78 15.94 9.05
CA VAL A 6 -5.16 15.91 8.54
C VAL A 6 -5.16 15.94 7.01
N VAL A 7 -4.41 16.88 6.44
CA VAL A 7 -4.33 17.02 4.97
C VAL A 7 -3.74 15.77 4.33
N ARG A 8 -2.64 15.27 4.87
CA ARG A 8 -2.00 14.07 4.35
C ARG A 8 -2.90 12.85 4.44
N GLY A 9 -3.66 12.75 5.53
CA GLY A 9 -4.62 11.66 5.68
C GLY A 9 -5.68 11.67 4.60
N ARG A 10 -6.19 12.84 4.25
CA ARG A 10 -7.18 12.99 3.19
C ARG A 10 -6.60 12.65 1.83
N GLU A 11 -5.37 13.07 1.58
CA GLU A 11 -4.69 12.76 0.33
C GLU A 11 -4.45 11.27 0.20
N ALA A 12 -4.01 10.63 1.29
CA ALA A 12 -3.78 9.19 1.29
C ALA A 12 -5.08 8.42 1.03
N GLN A 13 -6.18 8.90 1.61
CA GLN A 13 -7.48 8.28 1.39
C GLN A 13 -7.91 8.40 -0.06
N THR A 14 -7.70 9.56 -0.66
CA THR A 14 -7.99 9.76 -2.08
C THR A 14 -7.21 8.78 -2.95
N ILE A 15 -5.94 8.55 -2.61
CA ILE A 15 -5.11 7.61 -3.35
C ILE A 15 -5.66 6.18 -3.23
N ILE A 16 -5.93 5.74 -2.01
CA ILE A 16 -6.42 4.38 -1.76
C ILE A 16 -7.75 4.12 -2.44
N GLU A 17 -8.61 5.13 -2.52
CA GLU A 17 -9.93 5.00 -3.13
C GLU A 17 -9.91 5.16 -4.64
N SER A 18 -8.79 5.58 -5.20
CA SER A 18 -8.64 5.76 -6.64
C SER A 18 -8.75 4.42 -7.38
N GLU A 19 -9.57 4.38 -8.41
CA GLU A 19 -9.70 3.17 -9.24
C GLU A 19 -8.39 2.83 -9.91
N VAL A 20 -7.63 3.83 -10.33
CA VAL A 20 -6.34 3.61 -10.97
C VAL A 20 -5.36 2.99 -9.96
N PHE A 21 -5.36 3.48 -8.72
CA PHE A 21 -4.48 2.91 -7.71
C PHE A 21 -4.83 1.45 -7.43
N LYS A 22 -6.12 1.16 -7.25
CA LYS A 22 -6.58 -0.20 -6.99
C LYS A 22 -6.20 -1.14 -8.12
N THR A 23 -6.43 -0.70 -9.35
CA THR A 23 -6.11 -1.49 -10.53
C THR A 23 -4.61 -1.75 -10.62
N ALA A 24 -3.80 -0.70 -10.45
CA ALA A 24 -2.35 -0.82 -10.52
C ALA A 24 -1.82 -1.78 -9.45
N TYR A 25 -2.37 -1.67 -8.25
CA TYR A 25 -1.98 -2.54 -7.14
C TYR A 25 -2.24 -4.00 -7.48
N LEU A 26 -3.45 -4.30 -7.95
CA LEU A 26 -3.83 -5.67 -8.29
C LEU A 26 -3.06 -6.21 -9.48
N GLU A 27 -2.84 -5.38 -10.49
CA GLU A 27 -2.08 -5.79 -11.67
C GLU A 27 -0.63 -6.12 -11.31
N MET A 28 -0.03 -5.30 -10.44
CA MET A 28 1.33 -5.56 -10.00
C MET A 28 1.42 -6.86 -9.21
N ARG A 29 0.47 -7.06 -8.30
CA ARG A 29 0.43 -8.30 -7.52
C ARG A 29 0.31 -9.51 -8.42
N GLU A 30 -0.59 -9.45 -9.39
CA GLU A 30 -0.77 -10.56 -10.34
C GLU A 30 0.47 -10.80 -11.18
N ALA A 31 1.11 -9.73 -11.63
CA ALA A 31 2.33 -9.84 -12.44
C ALA A 31 3.44 -10.54 -11.66
N LEU A 32 3.62 -10.16 -10.39
CA LEU A 32 4.65 -10.77 -9.55
C LEU A 32 4.36 -12.24 -9.28
N LEU A 33 3.09 -12.57 -9.02
CA LEU A 33 2.70 -13.96 -8.78
C LEU A 33 2.89 -14.82 -10.03
N ARG A 34 2.54 -14.26 -11.20
CA ARG A 34 2.71 -14.97 -12.46
C ARG A 34 4.19 -15.21 -12.74
N GLU A 35 5.01 -14.21 -12.48
CA GLU A 35 6.45 -14.34 -12.66
C GLU A 35 7.01 -15.41 -11.73
N TRP A 36 6.51 -15.45 -10.49
CA TRP A 36 6.92 -16.45 -9.52
C TRP A 36 6.54 -17.87 -10.00
N VAL A 37 5.32 -18.03 -10.49
CA VAL A 37 4.85 -19.31 -11.00
C VAL A 37 5.70 -19.79 -12.16
N ASP A 38 6.18 -18.87 -12.98
CA ASP A 38 6.99 -19.20 -14.17
C ASP A 38 8.45 -19.49 -13.83
N THR A 39 8.89 -19.31 -12.59
CA THR A 39 10.26 -19.61 -12.22
C THR A 39 10.49 -21.11 -12.18
N ASN A 40 11.74 -21.51 -12.52
CA ASN A 40 12.17 -22.89 -12.33
C ASN A 40 12.36 -23.10 -10.82
N PRO A 41 11.94 -24.26 -10.27
CA PRO A 41 12.13 -24.53 -8.84
C PRO A 41 13.57 -24.41 -8.35
N LYS A 42 14.54 -24.52 -9.25
CA LYS A 42 15.94 -24.37 -8.89
C LYS A 42 16.40 -22.93 -8.78
N GLU A 43 15.60 -22.00 -9.27
CA GLU A 43 15.92 -20.57 -9.19
C GLU A 43 15.50 -20.02 -7.83
N THR A 44 16.12 -20.57 -6.78
CA THR A 44 15.72 -20.25 -5.40
C THR A 44 15.85 -18.77 -5.07
N GLU A 45 16.93 -18.16 -5.53
CA GLU A 45 17.18 -16.74 -5.24
C GLU A 45 16.11 -15.85 -5.89
N LYS A 46 15.81 -16.10 -7.14
CA LYS A 46 14.79 -15.34 -7.86
C LYS A 46 13.42 -15.52 -7.22
N ARG A 47 13.09 -16.76 -6.86
CA ARG A 47 11.81 -17.07 -6.22
C ARG A 47 11.68 -16.35 -4.89
N GLU A 48 12.76 -16.29 -4.12
CA GLU A 48 12.79 -15.62 -2.85
C GLU A 48 12.59 -14.10 -3.00
N ASP A 49 13.25 -13.52 -3.99
CA ASP A 49 13.11 -12.08 -4.27
C ASP A 49 11.68 -11.73 -4.67
N LEU A 50 11.07 -12.54 -5.51
CA LEU A 50 9.69 -12.33 -5.93
C LEU A 50 8.73 -12.46 -4.75
N TYR A 51 8.97 -13.43 -3.88
CA TYR A 51 8.18 -13.61 -2.68
C TYR A 51 8.24 -12.36 -1.80
N ARG A 52 9.43 -11.82 -1.61
CA ARG A 52 9.61 -10.60 -0.80
C ARG A 52 8.87 -9.41 -1.41
N LEU A 53 8.90 -9.28 -2.73
CA LEU A 53 8.20 -8.21 -3.41
C LEU A 53 6.69 -8.32 -3.24
N VAL A 54 6.14 -9.53 -3.37
CA VAL A 54 4.72 -9.76 -3.17
C VAL A 54 4.33 -9.39 -1.74
N ARG A 55 5.17 -9.73 -0.77
CA ARG A 55 4.92 -9.43 0.64
C ARG A 55 5.02 -7.95 0.94
N LEU A 56 5.78 -7.22 0.13
CA LEU A 56 6.00 -5.79 0.35
C LEU A 56 4.79 -4.94 -0.08
N LEU A 57 4.04 -5.40 -1.06
CA LEU A 57 2.88 -4.65 -1.56
C LEU A 57 1.86 -4.31 -0.46
N PRO A 58 1.40 -5.28 0.34
CA PRO A 58 0.46 -4.95 1.42
C PRO A 58 1.09 -4.04 2.48
N GLU A 59 2.40 -4.09 2.66
CA GLU A 59 3.06 -3.19 3.60
C GLU A 59 2.99 -1.74 3.13
N PHE A 60 3.14 -1.53 1.84
CA PHE A 60 2.98 -0.19 1.27
C PHE A 60 1.55 0.32 1.45
N HIS A 61 0.58 -0.53 1.16
CA HIS A 61 -0.83 -0.19 1.35
C HIS A 61 -1.11 0.14 2.83
N LYS A 62 -0.55 -0.64 3.72
CA LYS A 62 -0.70 -0.44 5.16
C LYS A 62 -0.14 0.92 5.58
N GLN A 63 0.97 1.34 4.97
CA GLN A 63 1.55 2.64 5.30
C GLN A 63 0.59 3.78 4.96
N LEU A 64 -0.11 3.67 3.83
CA LEU A 64 -1.13 4.67 3.49
C LEU A 64 -2.27 4.65 4.51
N THR A 65 -2.68 3.48 4.96
CA THR A 65 -3.71 3.34 5.96
C THR A 65 -3.29 4.00 7.29
N ILE A 66 -2.04 3.85 7.65
CA ILE A 66 -1.50 4.47 8.86
C ILE A 66 -1.59 6.00 8.75
N ILE A 67 -1.27 6.55 7.59
CA ILE A 67 -1.35 7.99 7.36
C ILE A 67 -2.80 8.47 7.48
N ILE A 68 -3.74 7.69 6.95
CA ILE A 68 -5.17 8.01 7.05
C ILE A 68 -5.61 8.04 8.51
N GLU A 69 -5.26 6.99 9.26
CA GLU A 69 -5.64 6.89 10.67
C GLU A 69 -5.06 8.01 11.50
N LYS A 70 -3.81 8.36 11.23
CA LYS A 70 -3.16 9.44 11.92
C LYS A 70 -3.87 10.78 11.67
N GLY A 71 -4.27 10.99 10.41
CA GLY A 71 -5.02 12.20 10.05
C GLY A 71 -6.37 12.24 10.74
N GLN A 72 -7.05 11.11 10.84
CA GLN A 72 -8.33 11.04 11.53
C GLN A 72 -8.20 11.35 13.01
N MET A 73 -7.19 10.83 13.66
CA MET A 73 -6.93 11.09 15.06
C MET A 73 -6.64 12.58 15.31
N GLU A 74 -5.83 13.17 14.46
CA GLU A 74 -5.51 14.58 14.60
C GLU A 74 -6.74 15.47 14.36
N ASN A 75 -7.59 15.06 13.40
CA ASN A 75 -8.82 15.80 13.15
C ASN A 75 -9.73 15.80 14.37
N LEU A 76 -9.82 14.70 15.08
CA LEU A 76 -10.60 14.61 16.31
C LEU A 76 -10.00 15.51 17.40
N LYS A 77 -8.68 15.54 17.52
CA LYS A 77 -8.00 16.39 18.50
C LYS A 77 -8.23 17.87 18.23
N LEU A 78 -8.38 18.22 16.95
CA LEU A 78 -8.60 19.62 16.57
C LEU A 78 -10.07 20.00 16.68
N GLY A 79 -10.91 19.15 17.23
CA GLY A 79 -12.31 19.42 17.40
C GLY A 79 -13.15 19.15 16.17
N GLY A 80 -12.61 18.46 15.19
CA GLY A 80 -13.37 18.04 14.03
C GLY A 80 -14.40 17.00 14.44
N LYS A 81 -15.59 17.11 13.92
CA LYS A 81 -16.69 16.22 14.34
C LYS A 81 -17.30 15.47 13.21
#